data_eba0add05a9abe5cfe9150f872653cd1
#
_entry.id   eba0add05a9abe5cfe9150f872653cd1
#
_cell.length_a   1.000
_cell.length_b   1.000
_cell.length_c   1.000
_cell.angle_alpha   90.00
_cell.angle_beta   90.00
_cell.angle_gamma   90.00
#
_symmetry.space_group_name_H-M   'P 1'
#
loop_
_entity.id
_entity.type
_entity.pdbx_description
1 polymer ?
#
loop_
_entity_poly.entity_id
_entity_poly.type
_entity_poly.pdbx_seq_one_letter_code
_entity_poly.pdbx_strand_id
1 'polypeptide(L)'
;MDVDRRSFVSGVAAGLTSFGFTDAAQGRTSPGQGTVAGGGSPSVGRPVRAVSIGFKPGLPLEKIGELVDNEGSRGADLIALPETCRGQTEKTIEAADGPTVTALARLAEKHRTYIVCPIDRMEDGRRYNSAVVLDRRGRIAAIYDKLYPFWVEEFSKRPPVQPGNGVTVVQTDFGKLGLAICFDVNWGGLLQRLSDFGAELVIWPSAYSAGRSLQARATDFNYYIMSATWVPDCSVYDIDGEQLLYEAQNAGDVNITRYTFDLDRCLFHQDLNLPRRLERLLKERGNDVEREKWLPKEGWFILRAKRPGVSARQLAREYGLEERRPYINRSRCEVDKARGWQFG
;
A
#
# COMPACT_ATOMS: atom_id res chain seq x y z
N MET A 1 -42.94 14.32 26.49
CA MET A 1 -43.20 14.80 25.14
C MET A 1 -42.81 13.66 24.18
N ASP A 2 -43.81 12.90 23.83
CA ASP A 2 -43.67 11.82 22.85
C ASP A 2 -43.60 12.41 21.47
N VAL A 3 -42.54 12.13 20.73
CA VAL A 3 -42.44 12.48 19.29
C VAL A 3 -42.74 11.21 18.50
N ASP A 4 -43.91 11.26 17.87
CA ASP A 4 -44.46 10.24 17.00
C ASP A 4 -43.55 9.93 15.80
N ARG A 5 -43.18 8.66 15.63
CA ARG A 5 -42.27 8.11 14.61
C ARG A 5 -42.98 7.65 13.32
N ARG A 6 -44.16 8.20 13.00
CA ARG A 6 -44.97 7.73 11.86
C ARG A 6 -45.42 8.85 10.94
N SER A 7 -44.48 9.52 10.25
CA SER A 7 -44.87 10.31 9.05
C SER A 7 -43.64 10.82 8.28
N PHE A 8 -42.94 9.93 7.61
CA PHE A 8 -41.96 10.34 6.59
C PHE A 8 -41.87 9.29 5.46
N VAL A 9 -43.00 8.99 4.85
CA VAL A 9 -43.04 8.32 3.55
C VAL A 9 -44.21 8.91 2.77
N SER A 10 -43.97 9.92 1.94
CA SER A 10 -44.73 10.22 0.73
C SER A 10 -44.17 11.48 0.06
N GLY A 11 -43.71 11.32 -1.15
CA GLY A 11 -43.67 12.37 -2.16
C GLY A 11 -42.29 12.89 -2.53
N VAL A 12 -41.67 12.30 -3.52
CA VAL A 12 -41.12 13.02 -4.69
C VAL A 12 -41.02 12.03 -5.86
N ALA A 13 -41.95 12.10 -6.77
CA ALA A 13 -41.79 11.59 -8.11
C ALA A 13 -41.60 12.79 -9.06
N ALA A 14 -40.86 12.57 -10.14
CA ALA A 14 -40.69 13.37 -11.34
C ALA A 14 -39.53 14.35 -11.41
N GLY A 15 -38.62 14.05 -12.35
CA GLY A 15 -37.61 14.96 -12.86
C GLY A 15 -36.47 14.23 -13.59
N LEU A 16 -36.79 13.39 -14.59
CA LEU A 16 -35.82 12.86 -15.56
C LEU A 16 -35.50 13.95 -16.59
N THR A 17 -34.32 14.55 -16.52
CA THR A 17 -33.71 15.24 -17.65
C THR A 17 -32.46 14.49 -18.04
N SER A 18 -32.53 13.89 -19.21
CA SER A 18 -31.47 13.21 -19.94
C SER A 18 -30.39 14.20 -20.37
N PHE A 19 -29.17 14.07 -19.85
CA PHE A 19 -27.97 14.61 -20.50
C PHE A 19 -27.30 13.48 -21.27
N GLY A 20 -27.30 13.61 -22.58
CA GLY A 20 -26.61 12.72 -23.50
C GLY A 20 -25.10 12.84 -23.34
N PHE A 21 -24.43 11.70 -23.08
CA PHE A 21 -23.02 11.55 -23.33
C PHE A 21 -22.81 10.97 -24.71
N THR A 22 -22.14 11.73 -25.56
CA THR A 22 -21.68 11.29 -26.87
C THR A 22 -20.59 10.23 -26.71
N ASP A 23 -20.88 9.06 -27.26
CA ASP A 23 -19.93 7.99 -27.53
C ASP A 23 -18.78 8.48 -28.41
N ALA A 24 -17.55 8.33 -27.93
CA ALA A 24 -16.36 8.26 -28.76
C ALA A 24 -15.76 6.86 -28.60
N ALA A 25 -16.24 5.96 -29.43
CA ALA A 25 -15.58 4.70 -29.66
C ALA A 25 -14.28 4.92 -30.40
N GLN A 26 -13.14 4.37 -29.89
CA GLN A 26 -12.14 3.70 -30.74
C GLN A 26 -11.00 3.10 -29.89
N GLY A 27 -10.63 1.87 -30.24
CA GLY A 27 -9.33 1.32 -29.91
C GLY A 27 -9.33 0.08 -29.01
N ARG A 28 -9.92 -1.03 -29.48
CA ARG A 28 -9.58 -2.37 -28.96
C ARG A 28 -8.16 -2.70 -29.33
N THR A 29 -7.25 -2.71 -28.36
CA THR A 29 -6.03 -3.51 -28.40
C THR A 29 -6.01 -4.36 -27.14
N SER A 30 -6.18 -5.66 -27.32
CA SER A 30 -5.98 -6.66 -26.27
C SER A 30 -4.52 -6.63 -25.84
N PRO A 31 -4.20 -6.51 -24.53
CA PRO A 31 -2.85 -6.75 -24.08
C PRO A 31 -2.62 -8.27 -24.11
N GLY A 32 -1.68 -8.68 -24.93
CA GLY A 32 -1.20 -10.06 -24.99
C GLY A 32 -0.77 -10.54 -23.60
N GLN A 33 -1.24 -11.71 -23.23
CA GLN A 33 -0.74 -12.49 -22.11
C GLN A 33 0.73 -12.84 -22.36
N GLY A 34 1.62 -12.01 -21.82
CA GLY A 34 3.03 -12.35 -21.71
C GLY A 34 3.24 -13.35 -20.58
N THR A 35 3.19 -14.63 -20.89
CA THR A 35 3.66 -15.71 -20.02
C THR A 35 5.16 -15.55 -19.81
N VAL A 36 5.58 -15.04 -18.66
CA VAL A 36 6.97 -15.11 -18.20
C VAL A 36 7.16 -16.50 -17.59
N ALA A 37 7.74 -17.38 -18.36
CA ALA A 37 8.18 -18.69 -17.91
C ALA A 37 9.40 -18.54 -16.98
N GLY A 38 9.14 -18.43 -15.69
CA GLY A 38 10.09 -18.76 -14.64
C GLY A 38 9.67 -20.11 -14.07
N GLY A 39 10.49 -21.16 -14.27
CA GLY A 39 10.19 -22.54 -13.87
C GLY A 39 10.24 -22.78 -12.36
N GLY A 40 9.41 -22.06 -11.58
CA GLY A 40 9.13 -22.36 -10.18
C GLY A 40 7.79 -23.08 -10.07
N SER A 41 7.63 -23.99 -9.12
CA SER A 41 6.34 -24.58 -8.79
C SER A 41 5.31 -23.47 -8.57
N PRO A 42 4.07 -23.61 -9.08
CA PRO A 42 3.05 -22.59 -8.92
C PRO A 42 2.84 -22.30 -7.42
N SER A 43 2.93 -21.03 -7.05
CA SER A 43 2.75 -20.58 -5.67
C SER A 43 1.26 -20.55 -5.29
N VAL A 44 0.98 -20.75 -4.00
CA VAL A 44 -0.36 -20.55 -3.43
C VAL A 44 -0.55 -19.06 -3.17
N GLY A 45 -1.72 -18.53 -3.49
CA GLY A 45 -2.01 -17.11 -3.34
C GLY A 45 -1.25 -16.23 -4.32
N ARG A 46 -0.97 -14.99 -3.91
CA ARG A 46 -0.22 -13.98 -4.67
C ARG A 46 0.97 -13.47 -3.83
N PRO A 47 2.03 -14.29 -3.72
CA PRO A 47 3.18 -13.97 -2.85
C PRO A 47 4.00 -12.81 -3.40
N VAL A 48 4.43 -11.93 -2.48
CA VAL A 48 5.35 -10.82 -2.73
C VAL A 48 6.47 -10.87 -1.70
N ARG A 49 7.68 -11.13 -2.15
CA ARG A 49 8.89 -11.16 -1.31
C ARG A 49 9.40 -9.73 -1.14
N ALA A 50 9.08 -9.11 -0.02
CA ALA A 50 9.50 -7.75 0.29
C ALA A 50 10.67 -7.76 1.27
N VAL A 51 11.57 -6.81 1.09
CA VAL A 51 12.73 -6.57 1.95
C VAL A 51 12.71 -5.12 2.42
N SER A 52 12.79 -4.92 3.72
CA SER A 52 13.07 -3.63 4.34
C SER A 52 14.55 -3.57 4.73
N ILE A 53 15.22 -2.51 4.32
CA ILE A 53 16.58 -2.22 4.73
C ILE A 53 16.54 -0.94 5.56
N GLY A 54 16.63 -1.06 6.90
CA GLY A 54 16.66 0.06 7.84
C GLY A 54 18.09 0.44 8.18
N PHE A 55 18.41 1.73 8.18
CA PHE A 55 19.72 2.28 8.58
C PHE A 55 19.63 3.78 8.81
N LYS A 56 20.56 4.32 9.61
CA LYS A 56 20.68 5.77 9.80
C LYS A 56 21.18 6.46 8.53
N PRO A 57 20.69 7.67 8.21
CA PRO A 57 21.16 8.43 7.06
C PRO A 57 22.69 8.66 7.13
N GLY A 58 23.30 8.76 5.94
CA GLY A 58 24.74 9.04 5.82
C GLY A 58 25.58 7.86 5.36
N LEU A 59 24.98 6.69 5.11
CA LEU A 59 25.70 5.62 4.42
C LEU A 59 26.16 6.09 3.03
N PRO A 60 27.39 5.75 2.60
CA PRO A 60 27.83 5.95 1.24
C PRO A 60 26.87 5.27 0.24
N LEU A 61 26.71 5.87 -0.96
CA LEU A 61 25.83 5.31 -1.99
C LEU A 61 26.25 3.92 -2.42
N GLU A 62 27.55 3.68 -2.49
CA GLU A 62 28.15 2.38 -2.81
C GLU A 62 27.69 1.32 -1.80
N LYS A 63 27.68 1.67 -0.50
CA LYS A 63 27.23 0.76 0.55
C LYS A 63 25.75 0.46 0.49
N ILE A 64 24.93 1.47 0.21
CA ILE A 64 23.48 1.27 -0.02
C ILE A 64 23.29 0.36 -1.26
N GLY A 65 24.07 0.60 -2.32
CA GLY A 65 24.06 -0.23 -3.53
C GLY A 65 24.40 -1.71 -3.23
N GLU A 66 25.45 -1.98 -2.45
CA GLU A 66 25.81 -3.34 -2.04
C GLU A 66 24.69 -4.05 -1.28
N LEU A 67 24.01 -3.34 -0.35
CA LEU A 67 22.89 -3.91 0.40
C LEU A 67 21.72 -4.27 -0.53
N VAL A 68 21.38 -3.37 -1.44
CA VAL A 68 20.31 -3.59 -2.43
C VAL A 68 20.69 -4.69 -3.42
N ASP A 69 21.94 -4.74 -3.89
CA ASP A 69 22.44 -5.76 -4.82
C ASP A 69 22.37 -7.16 -4.18
N ASN A 70 22.79 -7.28 -2.92
CA ASN A 70 22.71 -8.52 -2.17
C ASN A 70 21.27 -9.03 -2.01
N GLU A 71 20.33 -8.16 -1.66
CA GLU A 71 18.94 -8.58 -1.47
C GLU A 71 18.22 -8.82 -2.81
N GLY A 72 18.51 -8.03 -3.83
CA GLY A 72 18.02 -8.25 -5.19
C GLY A 72 18.46 -9.62 -5.75
N SER A 73 19.72 -10.00 -5.52
CA SER A 73 20.25 -11.30 -5.95
C SER A 73 19.57 -12.50 -5.29
N ARG A 74 18.92 -12.31 -4.14
CA ARG A 74 18.11 -13.31 -3.43
C ARG A 74 16.69 -13.42 -3.98
N GLY A 75 16.33 -12.60 -4.98
CA GLY A 75 15.05 -12.64 -5.66
C GLY A 75 13.96 -11.86 -4.93
N ALA A 76 14.28 -10.75 -4.28
CA ALA A 76 13.28 -9.83 -3.75
C ALA A 76 12.37 -9.29 -4.87
N ASP A 77 11.07 -9.21 -4.63
CA ASP A 77 10.12 -8.58 -5.53
C ASP A 77 10.05 -7.07 -5.28
N LEU A 78 10.29 -6.65 -4.03
CA LEU A 78 10.26 -5.27 -3.58
C LEU A 78 11.34 -5.05 -2.51
N ILE A 79 12.12 -3.97 -2.65
CA ILE A 79 13.08 -3.51 -1.64
C ILE A 79 12.69 -2.10 -1.21
N ALA A 80 12.58 -1.86 0.10
CA ALA A 80 12.27 -0.58 0.70
C ALA A 80 13.45 -0.04 1.50
N LEU A 81 13.81 1.22 1.25
CA LEU A 81 14.84 1.96 1.97
C LEU A 81 14.20 2.97 2.95
N PRO A 82 14.93 3.42 3.99
CA PRO A 82 14.40 4.36 4.96
C PRO A 82 14.26 5.77 4.39
N GLU A 83 13.50 6.60 5.07
CA GLU A 83 13.25 8.00 4.73
C GLU A 83 14.57 8.73 4.39
N THR A 84 14.58 9.48 3.27
CA THR A 84 15.75 10.22 2.82
C THR A 84 17.07 9.47 3.05
N CYS A 85 17.18 8.28 2.47
CA CYS A 85 18.20 7.28 2.77
C CYS A 85 19.65 7.78 2.73
N ARG A 86 19.95 8.85 1.92
CA ARG A 86 21.25 9.53 1.91
C ARG A 86 21.35 10.66 2.92
N GLY A 87 20.24 11.05 3.57
CA GLY A 87 20.13 12.19 4.47
C GLY A 87 19.51 13.42 3.82
N GLN A 88 19.35 14.48 4.61
CA GLN A 88 18.78 15.77 4.20
C GLN A 88 19.78 16.89 4.40
N THR A 89 20.82 16.92 3.59
CA THR A 89 21.88 17.92 3.61
C THR A 89 22.04 18.53 2.23
N GLU A 90 22.72 19.69 2.12
CA GLU A 90 23.04 20.31 0.82
C GLU A 90 23.79 19.38 -0.14
N LYS A 91 24.55 18.42 0.40
CA LYS A 91 25.31 17.43 -0.39
C LYS A 91 24.48 16.25 -0.88
N THR A 92 23.28 16.06 -0.32
CA THR A 92 22.43 14.89 -0.60
C THR A 92 21.13 15.25 -1.29
N ILE A 93 20.88 16.55 -1.50
CA ILE A 93 19.78 17.02 -2.36
C ILE A 93 20.09 16.65 -3.79
N GLU A 94 19.15 16.02 -4.47
CA GLU A 94 19.30 15.58 -5.86
C GLU A 94 17.99 15.69 -6.65
N ALA A 95 18.08 15.70 -7.98
CA ALA A 95 16.90 15.58 -8.85
C ALA A 95 16.37 14.12 -8.85
N ALA A 96 15.20 13.92 -9.43
CA ALA A 96 14.60 12.58 -9.52
C ALA A 96 15.46 11.60 -10.38
N ASP A 97 16.30 12.10 -11.26
CA ASP A 97 17.27 11.35 -12.07
C ASP A 97 18.70 11.45 -11.51
N GLY A 98 18.83 11.87 -10.26
CA GLY A 98 20.10 12.07 -9.58
C GLY A 98 20.86 10.77 -9.30
N PRO A 99 22.06 10.88 -8.69
CA PRO A 99 22.97 9.76 -8.55
C PRO A 99 22.41 8.59 -7.76
N THR A 100 21.61 8.84 -6.72
CA THR A 100 21.01 7.76 -5.90
C THR A 100 19.98 6.98 -6.71
N VAL A 101 19.05 7.69 -7.34
CA VAL A 101 17.99 7.06 -8.16
C VAL A 101 18.60 6.32 -9.34
N THR A 102 19.58 6.93 -10.04
CA THR A 102 20.27 6.29 -11.17
C THR A 102 21.02 5.02 -10.77
N ALA A 103 21.73 5.03 -9.64
CA ALA A 103 22.44 3.83 -9.16
C ALA A 103 21.45 2.69 -8.81
N LEU A 104 20.38 3.02 -8.11
CA LEU A 104 19.36 2.03 -7.69
C LEU A 104 18.49 1.55 -8.87
N ALA A 105 18.27 2.39 -9.88
CA ALA A 105 17.57 2.02 -11.11
C ALA A 105 18.27 0.87 -11.85
N ARG A 106 19.62 0.92 -11.94
CA ARG A 106 20.44 -0.16 -12.51
C ARG A 106 20.29 -1.47 -11.73
N LEU A 107 20.19 -1.40 -10.40
CA LEU A 107 19.98 -2.58 -9.56
C LEU A 107 18.55 -3.11 -9.67
N ALA A 108 17.54 -2.23 -9.77
CA ALA A 108 16.16 -2.60 -10.03
C ALA A 108 16.03 -3.39 -11.35
N GLU A 109 16.68 -2.92 -12.42
CA GLU A 109 16.73 -3.60 -13.71
C GLU A 109 17.52 -4.93 -13.62
N LYS A 110 18.74 -4.91 -13.05
CA LYS A 110 19.61 -6.09 -12.90
C LYS A 110 18.90 -7.25 -12.22
N HIS A 111 18.18 -6.98 -11.13
CA HIS A 111 17.52 -7.99 -10.32
C HIS A 111 16.02 -8.14 -10.62
N ARG A 112 15.48 -7.33 -11.55
CA ARG A 112 14.05 -7.31 -11.86
C ARG A 112 13.19 -7.15 -10.61
N THR A 113 13.57 -6.23 -9.73
CA THR A 113 12.90 -5.91 -8.46
C THR A 113 12.34 -4.50 -8.48
N TYR A 114 11.25 -4.25 -7.72
CA TYR A 114 10.84 -2.89 -7.42
C TYR A 114 11.70 -2.33 -6.29
N ILE A 115 12.00 -1.04 -6.33
CA ILE A 115 12.71 -0.37 -5.24
C ILE A 115 11.94 0.89 -4.84
N VAL A 116 11.63 1.03 -3.55
CA VAL A 116 11.20 2.30 -2.95
C VAL A 116 12.45 3.01 -2.45
N CYS A 117 12.81 4.08 -3.15
CA CYS A 117 14.01 4.89 -2.94
C CYS A 117 13.63 6.28 -2.39
N PRO A 118 13.62 6.49 -1.07
CA PRO A 118 13.36 7.81 -0.50
C PRO A 118 14.59 8.72 -0.59
N ILE A 119 14.39 9.90 -1.18
CA ILE A 119 15.44 10.91 -1.39
C ILE A 119 14.99 12.30 -0.91
N ASP A 120 15.96 13.16 -0.69
CA ASP A 120 15.79 14.60 -0.54
C ASP A 120 15.83 15.22 -1.94
N ARG A 121 14.66 15.52 -2.50
CA ARG A 121 14.49 15.84 -3.92
C ARG A 121 14.40 17.33 -4.16
N MET A 122 15.08 17.80 -5.22
CA MET A 122 14.95 19.15 -5.76
C MET A 122 14.28 19.11 -7.13
N GLU A 123 13.26 19.93 -7.34
CA GLU A 123 12.60 20.12 -8.62
C GLU A 123 12.14 21.59 -8.75
N ASP A 124 12.50 22.24 -9.82
CA ASP A 124 12.14 23.64 -10.13
C ASP A 124 12.40 24.61 -8.95
N GLY A 125 13.53 24.44 -8.26
CA GLY A 125 13.92 25.25 -7.11
C GLY A 125 13.13 24.95 -5.82
N ARG A 126 12.26 23.94 -5.81
CA ARG A 126 11.51 23.48 -4.65
C ARG A 126 12.09 22.17 -4.12
N ARG A 127 12.14 22.06 -2.80
CA ARG A 127 12.66 20.87 -2.12
C ARG A 127 11.51 20.01 -1.60
N TYR A 128 11.62 18.71 -1.78
CA TYR A 128 10.64 17.72 -1.34
C TYR A 128 11.32 16.55 -0.62
N ASN A 129 10.65 15.97 0.36
CA ASN A 129 10.98 14.65 0.89
C ASN A 129 10.18 13.64 0.06
N SER A 130 10.85 12.89 -0.80
CA SER A 130 10.18 12.10 -1.84
C SER A 130 10.53 10.62 -1.76
N ALA A 131 9.55 9.75 -1.96
CA ALA A 131 9.78 8.34 -2.22
C ALA A 131 9.62 8.07 -3.72
N VAL A 132 10.72 7.74 -4.39
CA VAL A 132 10.75 7.36 -5.81
C VAL A 132 10.56 5.85 -5.90
N VAL A 133 9.58 5.40 -6.69
CA VAL A 133 9.37 3.98 -6.97
C VAL A 133 9.99 3.62 -8.30
N LEU A 134 10.94 2.70 -8.27
CA LEU A 134 11.58 2.13 -9.45
C LEU A 134 10.91 0.81 -9.83
N ASP A 135 10.58 0.63 -11.10
CA ASP A 135 10.03 -0.62 -11.63
C ASP A 135 11.13 -1.66 -11.94
N ARG A 136 10.73 -2.89 -12.30
CA ARG A 136 11.63 -4.01 -12.63
C ARG A 136 12.50 -3.75 -13.87
N ARG A 137 12.34 -2.62 -14.55
CA ARG A 137 13.16 -2.16 -15.70
C ARG A 137 14.01 -0.95 -15.35
N GLY A 138 14.09 -0.60 -14.07
CA GLY A 138 14.82 0.56 -13.59
C GLY A 138 14.18 1.91 -13.94
N ARG A 139 12.92 1.94 -14.38
CA ARG A 139 12.24 3.20 -14.70
C ARG A 139 11.50 3.71 -13.48
N ILE A 140 11.38 5.02 -13.38
CA ILE A 140 10.54 5.66 -12.36
C ILE A 140 9.08 5.33 -12.68
N ALA A 141 8.44 4.52 -11.83
CA ALA A 141 7.03 4.18 -11.92
C ALA A 141 6.15 5.26 -11.28
N ALA A 142 6.62 5.89 -10.20
CA ALA A 142 5.97 7.00 -9.53
C ALA A 142 6.92 7.74 -8.60
N ILE A 143 6.52 8.96 -8.24
CA ILE A 143 7.14 9.76 -7.18
C ILE A 143 6.03 10.15 -6.21
N TYR A 144 6.26 9.95 -4.93
CA TYR A 144 5.43 10.43 -3.85
C TYR A 144 6.17 11.49 -3.07
N ASP A 145 5.64 12.68 -2.98
CA ASP A 145 6.14 13.76 -2.13
C ASP A 145 5.37 13.75 -0.81
N LYS A 146 6.08 13.73 0.30
CA LYS A 146 5.52 13.72 1.66
C LYS A 146 4.48 14.82 1.81
N LEU A 147 3.24 14.44 2.12
CA LEU A 147 2.14 15.39 2.22
C LEU A 147 2.21 16.27 3.46
N TYR A 148 2.78 15.72 4.54
CA TYR A 148 2.92 16.41 5.81
C TYR A 148 4.39 16.41 6.23
N PRO A 149 5.22 17.34 5.71
CA PRO A 149 6.58 17.52 6.21
C PRO A 149 6.59 17.72 7.72
N PHE A 150 7.57 17.12 8.42
CA PHE A 150 7.75 17.39 9.83
C PHE A 150 8.20 18.84 10.01
N TRP A 151 7.75 19.50 11.07
CA TRP A 151 8.00 20.94 11.24
C TRP A 151 9.48 21.35 11.16
N VAL A 152 10.43 20.48 11.52
CA VAL A 152 11.87 20.74 11.34
C VAL A 152 12.24 20.82 9.85
N GLU A 153 11.62 20.02 8.98
CA GLU A 153 11.86 20.03 7.53
C GLU A 153 11.38 21.36 6.92
N GLU A 154 10.25 21.87 7.39
CA GLU A 154 9.68 23.13 6.93
C GLU A 154 10.45 24.36 7.46
N PHE A 155 10.77 24.38 8.76
CA PHE A 155 11.32 25.57 9.39
C PHE A 155 12.85 25.62 9.47
N SER A 156 13.54 24.48 9.51
CA SER A 156 15.00 24.40 9.69
C SER A 156 15.79 24.13 8.43
N LYS A 157 15.16 23.60 7.38
CA LYS A 157 15.86 23.34 6.10
C LYS A 157 15.90 24.58 5.20
N ARG A 158 16.90 24.66 4.35
CA ARG A 158 17.03 25.73 3.34
C ARG A 158 17.41 25.14 1.99
N PRO A 159 16.58 25.29 0.95
CA PRO A 159 15.20 25.78 1.04
C PRO A 159 14.34 24.85 1.91
N PRO A 160 13.18 25.33 2.42
CA PRO A 160 12.27 24.50 3.21
C PRO A 160 11.67 23.39 2.36
N VAL A 161 11.42 22.23 3.00
CA VAL A 161 10.73 21.11 2.34
C VAL A 161 9.27 21.49 2.11
N GLN A 162 8.82 21.41 0.87
CA GLN A 162 7.45 21.70 0.49
C GLN A 162 6.56 20.46 0.71
N PRO A 163 5.29 20.66 1.11
CA PRO A 163 4.32 19.57 1.13
C PRO A 163 4.02 19.08 -0.29
N GLY A 164 3.82 17.78 -0.43
CA GLY A 164 3.26 17.19 -1.64
C GLY A 164 1.80 17.58 -1.85
N ASN A 165 1.22 17.22 -2.98
CA ASN A 165 -0.13 17.63 -3.36
C ASN A 165 -1.12 16.47 -3.53
N GLY A 166 -0.70 15.21 -3.34
CA GLY A 166 -1.58 14.07 -3.51
C GLY A 166 -1.02 12.75 -3.01
N VAL A 167 -1.91 11.80 -2.73
CA VAL A 167 -1.56 10.43 -2.38
C VAL A 167 -1.09 9.66 -3.62
N THR A 168 -0.19 8.71 -3.44
CA THR A 168 0.35 7.88 -4.52
C THR A 168 0.07 6.41 -4.26
N VAL A 169 -0.63 5.78 -5.20
CA VAL A 169 -0.80 4.32 -5.27
C VAL A 169 -0.32 3.85 -6.64
N VAL A 170 0.67 2.99 -6.63
CA VAL A 170 1.33 2.49 -7.86
C VAL A 170 0.77 1.12 -8.22
N GLN A 171 0.34 0.95 -9.47
CA GLN A 171 0.03 -0.38 -9.98
C GLN A 171 1.35 -1.09 -10.34
N THR A 172 1.67 -2.13 -9.59
CA THR A 172 2.79 -3.03 -9.87
C THR A 172 2.29 -4.32 -10.53
N ASP A 173 3.19 -5.21 -10.94
CA ASP A 173 2.82 -6.52 -11.48
C ASP A 173 2.32 -7.51 -10.40
N PHE A 174 2.61 -7.23 -9.12
CA PHE A 174 2.15 -8.04 -8.00
C PHE A 174 0.93 -7.45 -7.27
N GLY A 175 0.55 -6.20 -7.50
CA GLY A 175 -0.58 -5.56 -6.83
C GLY A 175 -0.44 -4.04 -6.72
N LYS A 176 -1.25 -3.42 -5.88
CA LYS A 176 -1.25 -1.99 -5.65
C LYS A 176 -0.42 -1.60 -4.44
N LEU A 177 0.64 -0.83 -4.68
CA LEU A 177 1.57 -0.33 -3.68
C LEU A 177 1.22 1.10 -3.29
N GLY A 178 0.91 1.33 -2.01
CA GLY A 178 0.71 2.66 -1.42
C GLY A 178 1.98 3.19 -0.78
N LEU A 179 2.12 4.51 -0.70
CA LEU A 179 3.25 5.19 -0.09
C LEU A 179 2.79 6.22 0.94
N ALA A 180 3.49 6.26 2.08
CA ALA A 180 3.39 7.31 3.07
C ALA A 180 4.75 7.45 3.75
N ILE A 181 5.17 8.65 4.13
CA ILE A 181 6.49 8.90 4.71
C ILE A 181 6.34 9.42 6.14
N CYS A 182 6.93 8.70 7.10
CA CYS A 182 7.21 9.16 8.46
C CYS A 182 6.01 9.88 9.11
N PHE A 183 6.04 11.20 9.22
CA PHE A 183 5.04 12.03 9.90
C PHE A 183 3.64 11.92 9.29
N ASP A 184 3.51 11.47 8.04
CA ASP A 184 2.23 11.22 7.36
C ASP A 184 1.31 10.26 8.14
N VAL A 185 1.86 9.34 8.93
CA VAL A 185 1.09 8.36 9.71
C VAL A 185 0.08 9.00 10.68
N ASN A 186 0.29 10.27 11.07
CA ASN A 186 -0.59 10.97 11.99
C ASN A 186 -1.93 11.40 11.35
N TRP A 187 -2.01 11.47 10.02
CA TRP A 187 -3.21 11.92 9.29
C TRP A 187 -3.99 10.76 8.70
N GLY A 188 -5.02 10.31 9.43
CA GLY A 188 -5.89 9.22 9.01
C GLY A 188 -6.54 9.45 7.64
N GLY A 189 -6.88 10.68 7.28
CA GLY A 189 -7.47 11.01 5.98
C GLY A 189 -6.56 10.68 4.79
N LEU A 190 -5.24 10.91 4.90
CA LEU A 190 -4.27 10.50 3.91
C LEU A 190 -4.27 8.97 3.73
N LEU A 191 -4.13 8.26 4.86
CA LEU A 191 -4.03 6.82 4.89
C LEU A 191 -5.34 6.14 4.42
N GLN A 192 -6.49 6.77 4.69
CA GLN A 192 -7.77 6.36 4.16
C GLN A 192 -7.81 6.46 2.62
N ARG A 193 -7.29 7.56 2.04
CA ARG A 193 -7.23 7.72 0.59
C ARG A 193 -6.37 6.66 -0.09
N LEU A 194 -5.28 6.19 0.55
CA LEU A 194 -4.54 5.03 0.04
C LEU A 194 -5.44 3.78 -0.07
N SER A 195 -6.29 3.55 0.95
CA SER A 195 -7.28 2.48 0.93
C SER A 195 -8.34 2.70 -0.16
N ASP A 196 -8.85 3.92 -0.32
CA ASP A 196 -9.86 4.25 -1.34
C ASP A 196 -9.33 4.01 -2.77
N PHE A 197 -8.05 4.29 -3.02
CA PHE A 197 -7.36 3.97 -4.28
C PHE A 197 -6.94 2.50 -4.42
N GLY A 198 -7.20 1.70 -3.39
CA GLY A 198 -7.05 0.25 -3.42
C GLY A 198 -5.65 -0.25 -3.10
N ALA A 199 -4.84 0.49 -2.35
CA ALA A 199 -3.54 -0.01 -1.88
C ALA A 199 -3.71 -1.34 -1.14
N GLU A 200 -2.87 -2.33 -1.46
CA GLU A 200 -2.85 -3.66 -0.85
C GLU A 200 -1.69 -3.80 0.12
N LEU A 201 -0.57 -3.17 -0.19
CA LEU A 201 0.63 -3.04 0.64
C LEU A 201 1.02 -1.57 0.69
N VAL A 202 1.27 -1.05 1.88
CA VAL A 202 1.81 0.30 2.10
C VAL A 202 3.23 0.17 2.60
N ILE A 203 4.17 0.79 1.90
CA ILE A 203 5.54 0.99 2.38
C ILE A 203 5.61 2.33 3.09
N TRP A 204 6.19 2.30 4.29
CA TRP A 204 6.33 3.46 5.17
C TRP A 204 7.79 3.70 5.55
N PRO A 205 8.55 4.44 4.71
CA PRO A 205 9.88 4.93 5.05
C PRO A 205 9.81 5.97 6.16
N SER A 206 10.71 5.89 7.17
CA SER A 206 10.60 6.79 8.31
C SER A 206 11.91 7.01 9.05
N ALA A 207 11.94 8.12 9.81
CA ALA A 207 12.99 8.41 10.78
C ALA A 207 12.75 7.74 12.14
N TYR A 208 11.58 7.18 12.40
CA TYR A 208 11.19 6.55 13.67
C TYR A 208 10.25 5.35 13.45
N SER A 209 9.98 4.57 14.50
CA SER A 209 9.31 3.26 14.39
C SER A 209 7.77 3.32 14.32
N ALA A 210 7.11 4.30 14.96
CA ALA A 210 5.66 4.56 15.02
C ALA A 210 4.70 3.36 15.28
N GLY A 211 5.17 2.29 15.89
CA GLY A 211 4.50 0.99 16.08
C GLY A 211 2.96 1.00 16.17
N ARG A 212 2.38 1.57 17.26
CA ARG A 212 0.91 1.58 17.45
C ARG A 212 0.16 2.41 16.42
N SER A 213 0.76 3.49 15.92
CA SER A 213 0.12 4.31 14.88
C SER A 213 0.01 3.53 13.58
N LEU A 214 1.05 2.78 13.17
CA LEU A 214 1.00 1.92 11.99
C LEU A 214 -0.01 0.78 12.16
N GLN A 215 -0.04 0.14 13.34
CA GLN A 215 -1.01 -0.89 13.68
C GLN A 215 -2.46 -0.38 13.51
N ALA A 216 -2.76 0.79 14.08
CA ALA A 216 -4.06 1.42 13.94
C ALA A 216 -4.44 1.64 12.47
N ARG A 217 -3.50 2.11 11.63
CA ARG A 217 -3.77 2.33 10.21
C ARG A 217 -4.01 1.03 9.42
N ALA A 218 -3.27 -0.04 9.74
CA ALA A 218 -3.54 -1.35 9.14
C ALA A 218 -4.94 -1.88 9.53
N THR A 219 -5.31 -1.74 10.81
CA THR A 219 -6.64 -2.11 11.33
C THR A 219 -7.77 -1.30 10.66
N ASP A 220 -7.61 0.03 10.58
CA ASP A 220 -8.65 0.92 10.07
C ASP A 220 -8.89 0.71 8.56
N PHE A 221 -7.82 0.52 7.80
CA PHE A 221 -7.85 0.61 6.34
C PHE A 221 -7.60 -0.71 5.60
N ASN A 222 -7.32 -1.79 6.31
CA ASN A 222 -7.22 -3.17 5.82
C ASN A 222 -6.25 -3.36 4.63
N TYR A 223 -5.04 -2.85 4.77
CA TYR A 223 -3.90 -3.13 3.90
C TYR A 223 -2.70 -3.55 4.75
N TYR A 224 -1.78 -4.29 4.15
CA TYR A 224 -0.50 -4.57 4.80
C TYR A 224 0.32 -3.30 4.94
N ILE A 225 1.11 -3.20 6.01
CA ILE A 225 2.12 -2.15 6.17
C ILE A 225 3.48 -2.78 6.43
N MET A 226 4.51 -2.28 5.77
CA MET A 226 5.91 -2.59 6.07
C MET A 226 6.69 -1.29 6.24
N SER A 227 7.38 -1.14 7.37
CA SER A 227 8.23 0.02 7.65
C SER A 227 9.67 -0.21 7.21
N ALA A 228 10.39 0.89 6.90
CA ALA A 228 11.84 0.93 6.75
C ALA A 228 12.35 2.19 7.46
N THR A 229 13.18 2.06 8.51
CA THR A 229 13.42 3.16 9.43
C THR A 229 14.89 3.50 9.65
N TRP A 230 15.15 4.73 10.14
CA TRP A 230 16.48 5.15 10.61
C TRP A 230 16.89 4.48 11.93
N VAL A 231 15.91 3.98 12.68
CA VAL A 231 16.13 3.30 13.98
C VAL A 231 16.64 1.86 13.77
N PRO A 232 17.20 1.50 12.66
CA PRO A 232 17.35 0.18 12.02
C PRO A 232 16.36 -0.87 12.57
N ASP A 233 15.06 -0.63 12.38
CA ASP A 233 14.02 -1.59 12.71
C ASP A 233 13.00 -1.73 11.56
N CYS A 234 12.19 -2.76 11.64
CA CYS A 234 11.07 -2.99 10.75
C CYS A 234 9.89 -3.57 11.52
N SER A 235 8.71 -3.02 11.26
CA SER A 235 7.42 -3.59 11.66
C SER A 235 6.64 -4.00 10.42
N VAL A 236 5.99 -5.18 10.49
CA VAL A 236 5.06 -5.66 9.47
C VAL A 236 3.70 -5.88 10.13
N TYR A 237 2.67 -5.28 9.56
CA TYR A 237 1.28 -5.40 10.03
C TYR A 237 0.41 -6.07 8.98
N ASP A 238 -0.48 -6.96 9.46
CA ASP A 238 -1.49 -7.65 8.65
C ASP A 238 -2.67 -6.74 8.30
N ILE A 239 -3.48 -7.18 7.37
CA ILE A 239 -4.71 -6.49 6.92
C ILE A 239 -5.78 -6.34 8.00
N ASP A 240 -5.68 -7.08 9.13
CA ASP A 240 -6.52 -6.93 10.32
C ASP A 240 -5.86 -6.11 11.43
N GLY A 241 -4.63 -5.64 11.21
CA GLY A 241 -3.86 -4.86 12.17
C GLY A 241 -3.00 -5.69 13.12
N GLU A 242 -2.97 -7.03 12.99
CA GLU A 242 -2.03 -7.84 13.77
C GLU A 242 -0.59 -7.51 13.40
N GLN A 243 0.27 -7.38 14.39
CA GLN A 243 1.71 -7.24 14.14
C GLN A 243 2.29 -8.61 13.82
N LEU A 244 2.59 -8.85 12.54
CA LEU A 244 3.13 -10.11 12.05
C LEU A 244 4.62 -10.26 12.35
N LEU A 245 5.34 -9.15 12.36
CA LEU A 245 6.78 -9.13 12.58
C LEU A 245 7.21 -7.81 13.20
N TYR A 246 8.18 -7.88 14.10
CA TYR A 246 9.01 -6.77 14.52
C TYR A 246 10.46 -7.23 14.63
N GLU A 247 11.33 -6.61 13.88
CA GLU A 247 12.77 -6.84 13.95
C GLU A 247 13.49 -5.52 14.19
N ALA A 248 14.41 -5.53 15.13
CA ALA A 248 15.30 -4.41 15.42
C ALA A 248 16.73 -4.92 15.60
N GLN A 249 17.69 -4.17 15.12
CA GLN A 249 19.08 -4.45 15.37
C GLN A 249 19.47 -3.99 16.78
N ASN A 250 19.91 -4.96 17.59
CA ASN A 250 20.45 -4.69 18.92
C ASN A 250 21.94 -4.28 18.89
N ALA A 251 22.64 -4.57 17.78
CA ALA A 251 24.03 -4.21 17.55
C ALA A 251 24.29 -4.10 16.05
N GLY A 252 24.68 -2.92 15.59
CA GLY A 252 24.97 -2.63 14.19
C GLY A 252 24.16 -1.46 13.61
N ASP A 253 24.56 -1.02 12.44
CA ASP A 253 23.99 0.19 11.81
C ASP A 253 22.93 -0.12 10.75
N VAL A 254 22.68 -1.41 10.44
CA VAL A 254 21.78 -1.85 9.37
C VAL A 254 20.91 -3.00 9.86
N ASN A 255 19.61 -2.90 9.64
CA ASN A 255 18.64 -3.98 9.79
C ASN A 255 18.14 -4.42 8.41
N ILE A 256 18.09 -5.72 8.14
CA ILE A 256 17.54 -6.30 6.91
C ILE A 256 16.45 -7.28 7.28
N THR A 257 15.21 -6.87 7.06
CA THR A 257 14.02 -7.68 7.34
C THR A 257 13.39 -8.16 6.05
N ARG A 258 13.11 -9.46 5.99
CA ARG A 258 12.49 -10.12 4.83
C ARG A 258 11.13 -10.68 5.22
N TYR A 259 10.11 -10.34 4.44
CA TYR A 259 8.76 -10.86 4.65
C TYR A 259 8.09 -11.20 3.32
N THR A 260 7.35 -12.30 3.29
CA THR A 260 6.56 -12.67 2.11
C THR A 260 5.08 -12.43 2.40
N PHE A 261 4.51 -11.44 1.73
CA PHE A 261 3.08 -11.14 1.78
C PHE A 261 2.32 -12.04 0.84
N ASP A 262 1.09 -12.44 1.21
CA ASP A 262 0.12 -12.99 0.28
C ASP A 262 -0.96 -11.94 0.00
N LEU A 263 -0.87 -11.27 -1.15
CA LEU A 263 -1.83 -10.23 -1.53
C LEU A 263 -3.17 -10.79 -2.04
N ASP A 264 -3.35 -12.12 -2.12
CA ASP A 264 -4.64 -12.73 -2.40
C ASP A 264 -5.49 -12.95 -1.15
N ARG A 265 -4.89 -12.86 0.06
CA ARG A 265 -5.63 -12.86 1.32
C ARG A 265 -6.56 -11.66 1.38
N CYS A 266 -7.77 -11.87 1.85
CA CYS A 266 -8.77 -10.83 1.89
C CYS A 266 -9.62 -10.90 3.17
N LEU A 267 -9.99 -9.73 3.68
CA LEU A 267 -10.73 -9.55 4.92
C LEU A 267 -12.17 -9.16 4.62
N PHE A 268 -13.11 -9.86 5.27
CA PHE A 268 -14.54 -9.71 5.09
C PHE A 268 -15.23 -9.31 6.39
N HIS A 269 -16.36 -8.62 6.27
CA HIS A 269 -17.33 -8.41 7.36
C HIS A 269 -18.32 -9.57 7.45
N GLN A 270 -19.10 -9.61 8.52
CA GLN A 270 -20.13 -10.66 8.75
C GLN A 270 -21.56 -10.18 8.54
N ASP A 271 -21.77 -8.96 8.08
CA ASP A 271 -23.08 -8.38 7.93
C ASP A 271 -23.89 -9.02 6.80
N LEU A 272 -25.21 -8.82 6.85
CA LEU A 272 -26.13 -9.29 5.82
C LEU A 272 -26.15 -10.83 5.71
N ASN A 273 -26.05 -11.35 4.50
CA ASN A 273 -26.09 -12.80 4.22
C ASN A 273 -24.70 -13.44 4.08
N LEU A 274 -23.63 -12.73 4.46
CA LEU A 274 -22.26 -13.22 4.27
C LEU A 274 -21.94 -14.51 5.03
N PRO A 275 -22.40 -14.76 6.29
CA PRO A 275 -22.16 -16.04 6.95
C PRO A 275 -22.67 -17.25 6.16
N ARG A 276 -23.90 -17.20 5.63
CA ARG A 276 -24.46 -18.30 4.81
C ARG A 276 -23.71 -18.50 3.49
N ARG A 277 -23.25 -17.43 2.88
CA ARG A 277 -22.44 -17.48 1.65
C ARG A 277 -21.06 -18.09 1.92
N LEU A 278 -20.47 -17.73 3.05
CA LEU A 278 -19.20 -18.32 3.52
C LEU A 278 -19.35 -19.81 3.78
N GLU A 279 -20.39 -20.25 4.49
CA GLU A 279 -20.66 -21.67 4.73
C GLU A 279 -20.79 -22.45 3.42
N ARG A 280 -21.53 -21.89 2.44
CA ARG A 280 -21.66 -22.50 1.12
C ARG A 280 -20.31 -22.59 0.41
N LEU A 281 -19.53 -21.51 0.39
CA LEU A 281 -18.19 -21.49 -0.20
C LEU A 281 -17.30 -22.58 0.42
N LEU A 282 -17.22 -22.64 1.74
CA LEU A 282 -16.38 -23.60 2.46
C LEU A 282 -16.84 -25.04 2.26
N LYS A 283 -18.15 -25.29 2.16
CA LYS A 283 -18.72 -26.62 1.86
C LYS A 283 -18.37 -27.08 0.45
N GLU A 284 -18.49 -26.19 -0.53
CA GLU A 284 -18.30 -26.54 -1.96
C GLU A 284 -16.83 -26.47 -2.41
N ARG A 285 -16.07 -25.56 -1.84
CA ARG A 285 -14.69 -25.23 -2.28
C ARG A 285 -13.65 -25.26 -1.14
N GLY A 286 -13.94 -25.94 -0.01
CA GLY A 286 -13.04 -26.01 1.14
C GLY A 286 -11.69 -26.69 0.88
N ASN A 287 -11.51 -27.38 -0.25
CA ASN A 287 -10.22 -27.85 -0.73
C ASN A 287 -9.39 -26.76 -1.44
N ASP A 288 -10.03 -25.69 -1.87
CA ASP A 288 -9.45 -24.58 -2.63
C ASP A 288 -9.12 -23.38 -1.76
N VAL A 289 -10.01 -23.10 -0.78
CA VAL A 289 -9.88 -21.96 0.13
C VAL A 289 -10.17 -22.38 1.56
N GLU A 290 -9.69 -21.59 2.50
CA GLU A 290 -10.00 -21.74 3.92
C GLU A 290 -10.27 -20.39 4.57
N ARG A 291 -11.05 -20.43 5.66
CA ARG A 291 -11.14 -19.32 6.60
C ARG A 291 -9.94 -19.40 7.54
N GLU A 292 -8.91 -18.61 7.23
CA GLU A 292 -7.66 -18.61 7.97
C GLU A 292 -7.80 -18.01 9.37
N LYS A 293 -8.50 -16.87 9.45
CA LYS A 293 -8.79 -16.19 10.71
C LYS A 293 -10.28 -15.97 10.90
N TRP A 294 -10.70 -16.05 12.16
CA TRP A 294 -12.01 -15.69 12.63
C TRP A 294 -11.90 -14.69 13.78
N LEU A 295 -12.46 -13.50 13.61
CA LEU A 295 -12.38 -12.37 14.52
C LEU A 295 -13.81 -12.00 14.98
N PRO A 296 -14.40 -12.78 15.90
CA PRO A 296 -15.82 -12.65 16.24
C PRO A 296 -16.18 -11.34 16.92
N LYS A 297 -15.28 -10.74 17.69
CA LYS A 297 -15.52 -9.45 18.35
C LYS A 297 -15.63 -8.30 17.35
N GLU A 298 -14.84 -8.36 16.31
CA GLU A 298 -14.81 -7.38 15.22
C GLU A 298 -15.88 -7.67 14.17
N GLY A 299 -16.45 -8.87 14.16
CA GLY A 299 -17.34 -9.34 13.12
C GLY A 299 -16.62 -9.55 11.78
N TRP A 300 -15.36 -10.04 11.80
CA TRP A 300 -14.53 -10.19 10.61
C TRP A 300 -14.01 -11.62 10.42
N PHE A 301 -13.62 -11.93 9.19
CA PHE A 301 -12.87 -13.14 8.88
C PHE A 301 -11.93 -12.91 7.69
N ILE A 302 -10.87 -13.72 7.62
CA ILE A 302 -9.89 -13.69 6.52
C ILE A 302 -10.00 -15.01 5.75
N LEU A 303 -10.06 -14.92 4.43
CA LEU A 303 -9.92 -16.04 3.50
C LEU A 303 -8.54 -16.06 2.87
N ARG A 304 -8.01 -17.25 2.63
CA ARG A 304 -6.83 -17.49 1.80
C ARG A 304 -7.01 -18.70 0.90
N ALA A 305 -6.26 -18.71 -0.21
CA ALA A 305 -6.16 -19.87 -1.08
C ALA A 305 -5.35 -20.99 -0.41
N LYS A 306 -5.66 -22.24 -0.75
CA LYS A 306 -4.95 -23.46 -0.29
C LYS A 306 -4.14 -24.13 -1.38
N ARG A 307 -4.41 -23.83 -2.64
CA ARG A 307 -3.79 -24.48 -3.79
C ARG A 307 -3.27 -23.48 -4.82
N PRO A 308 -2.20 -23.82 -5.51
CA PRO A 308 -1.73 -23.03 -6.65
C PRO A 308 -2.82 -22.86 -7.73
N GLY A 309 -2.84 -21.68 -8.35
CA GLY A 309 -3.79 -21.33 -9.41
C GLY A 309 -5.21 -21.01 -8.92
N VAL A 310 -5.45 -21.01 -7.62
CA VAL A 310 -6.70 -20.58 -6.99
C VAL A 310 -6.51 -19.19 -6.41
N SER A 311 -7.50 -18.31 -6.63
CA SER A 311 -7.60 -17.02 -5.96
C SER A 311 -8.75 -17.04 -4.97
N ALA A 312 -8.45 -16.82 -3.68
CA ALA A 312 -9.46 -16.69 -2.63
C ALA A 312 -10.37 -15.50 -2.88
N ARG A 313 -9.80 -14.41 -3.36
CA ARG A 313 -10.50 -13.17 -3.69
C ARG A 313 -11.47 -13.33 -4.86
N GLN A 314 -11.07 -14.11 -5.89
CA GLN A 314 -11.96 -14.43 -7.02
C GLN A 314 -13.11 -15.32 -6.57
N LEU A 315 -12.83 -16.42 -5.85
CA LEU A 315 -13.86 -17.31 -5.34
C LEU A 315 -14.84 -16.60 -4.41
N ALA A 316 -14.33 -15.73 -3.53
CA ALA A 316 -15.20 -14.94 -2.66
C ALA A 316 -16.21 -14.10 -3.47
N ARG A 317 -15.76 -13.43 -4.56
CA ARG A 317 -16.66 -12.69 -5.46
C ARG A 317 -17.69 -13.58 -6.14
N GLU A 318 -17.29 -14.76 -6.63
CA GLU A 318 -18.22 -15.73 -7.25
C GLU A 318 -19.33 -16.19 -6.30
N TYR A 319 -19.02 -16.27 -5.00
CA TYR A 319 -20.00 -16.59 -3.95
C TYR A 319 -20.71 -15.36 -3.38
N GLY A 320 -20.43 -14.16 -3.93
CA GLY A 320 -21.06 -12.92 -3.51
C GLY A 320 -20.62 -12.42 -2.14
N LEU A 321 -19.42 -12.78 -1.68
CA LEU A 321 -18.81 -12.20 -0.49
C LEU A 321 -18.24 -10.81 -0.84
N GLU A 322 -18.56 -9.81 -0.01
CA GLU A 322 -18.04 -8.45 -0.13
C GLU A 322 -16.92 -8.25 0.88
N GLU A 323 -15.75 -7.82 0.42
CA GLU A 323 -14.63 -7.48 1.29
C GLU A 323 -15.00 -6.28 2.19
N ARG A 324 -14.45 -6.23 3.41
CA ARG A 324 -14.77 -5.19 4.40
C ARG A 324 -14.44 -3.78 3.86
N ARG A 325 -13.30 -3.59 3.22
CA ARG A 325 -12.88 -2.28 2.74
C ARG A 325 -13.85 -1.67 1.70
N PRO A 326 -14.19 -2.34 0.60
CA PRO A 326 -15.21 -1.80 -0.31
C PRO A 326 -16.57 -1.61 0.35
N TYR A 327 -16.98 -2.48 1.28
CA TYR A 327 -18.21 -2.33 2.05
C TYR A 327 -18.23 -1.01 2.85
N ILE A 328 -17.18 -0.74 3.63
CA ILE A 328 -17.08 0.48 4.44
C ILE A 328 -16.99 1.73 3.56
N ASN A 329 -16.19 1.69 2.49
CA ASN A 329 -16.04 2.82 1.59
C ASN A 329 -17.35 3.16 0.88
N ARG A 330 -18.05 2.14 0.37
CA ARG A 330 -19.38 2.32 -0.24
C ARG A 330 -20.38 2.91 0.76
N SER A 331 -20.45 2.34 1.97
CA SER A 331 -21.37 2.82 3.01
C SER A 331 -21.09 4.27 3.39
N ARG A 332 -19.82 4.65 3.53
CA ARG A 332 -19.42 6.04 3.78
C ARG A 332 -19.86 6.96 2.65
N CYS A 333 -19.54 6.61 1.41
CA CYS A 333 -19.88 7.44 0.24
C CYS A 333 -21.40 7.65 0.11
N GLU A 334 -22.21 6.61 0.35
CA GLU A 334 -23.67 6.71 0.29
C GLU A 334 -24.24 7.61 1.40
N VAL A 335 -23.72 7.48 2.62
CA VAL A 335 -24.14 8.30 3.76
C VAL A 335 -23.71 9.76 3.58
N ASP A 336 -22.48 10.01 3.13
CA ASP A 336 -21.97 11.36 2.89
C ASP A 336 -22.74 12.05 1.78
N LYS A 337 -23.07 11.32 0.71
CA LYS A 337 -23.95 11.82 -0.37
C LYS A 337 -25.35 12.19 0.17
N ALA A 338 -25.92 11.37 1.03
CA ALA A 338 -27.22 11.64 1.65
C ALA A 338 -27.22 12.88 2.57
N ARG A 339 -26.04 13.19 3.17
CA ARG A 339 -25.83 14.43 3.96
C ARG A 339 -25.51 15.66 3.12
N GLY A 340 -25.33 15.51 1.81
CA GLY A 340 -24.87 16.58 0.92
C GLY A 340 -23.37 16.91 1.13
N TRP A 341 -22.59 16.00 1.72
CA TRP A 341 -21.16 16.18 1.89
C TRP A 341 -20.41 15.71 0.63
N GLN A 342 -19.56 16.57 0.11
CA GLN A 342 -18.64 16.21 -0.95
C GLN A 342 -17.24 16.15 -0.34
N PHE A 343 -16.79 14.94 -0.03
CA PHE A 343 -15.38 14.70 0.25
C PHE A 343 -14.68 14.37 -1.06
N GLY A 344 -13.83 15.31 -1.50
CA GLY A 344 -12.97 15.17 -2.66
C GLY A 344 -11.80 14.22 -2.42
#